data_b213c3c276a98f58eacc556d03c6fbb0
#
_entry.id   b213c3c276a98f58eacc556d03c6fbb0
#
_cell.length_a   1.000
_cell.length_b   1.000
_cell.length_c   1.000
_cell.angle_alpha   90.00
_cell.angle_beta   90.00
_cell.angle_gamma   90.00
#
_symmetry.space_group_name_H-M   'P 1'
#
loop_
_entity.id
_entity.type
_entity.pdbx_description
1 polymer ?
#
loop_
_entity_poly.entity_id
_entity_poly.type
_entity_poly.pdbx_seq_one_letter_code
_entity_poly.pdbx_strand_id
1 'polypeptide(L)'
;FYYLNSFFSKFKLKEEEYMKDNAKIEICLEDVESVIRAEKGGADRVELCADLFEGGTTPSLGTFITARRHTTITINTMIRPRGGDFCYSDVEFEAMLEDVKAFKEHGADGIVFGILNIDGTIDKERSRRIIEAARPLSVTFHRAFDMSKDLFQSLEDLIDLGVDRILTSGGEPTVMEGIMNLEKLVEKAGDRIIIMPGCGITESNFSYLKDRVKAKEYHVYLPKEEVSKMEWRPGHIYMGGMLRQPEFQIVHTSEERVKTIVEKK
;
A
#
# COMPACT_ATOMS: atom_id res chain seq x y z
N PHE A 1 -39.07 -8.49 -29.40
CA PHE A 1 -37.74 -7.84 -29.50
C PHE A 1 -37.53 -6.76 -28.45
N TYR A 2 -38.55 -6.01 -28.04
CA TYR A 2 -38.41 -4.94 -27.03
C TYR A 2 -38.15 -5.46 -25.59
N TYR A 3 -38.66 -6.63 -25.21
CA TYR A 3 -38.47 -7.19 -23.88
C TYR A 3 -37.07 -7.78 -23.64
N LEU A 4 -36.42 -8.32 -24.66
CA LEU A 4 -35.04 -8.82 -24.58
C LEU A 4 -34.00 -7.71 -24.39
N ASN A 5 -34.16 -6.59 -25.10
CA ASN A 5 -33.25 -5.44 -24.93
C ASN A 5 -33.34 -4.78 -23.55
N SER A 6 -34.51 -4.74 -22.93
CA SER A 6 -34.72 -4.23 -21.57
C SER A 6 -34.09 -5.16 -20.51
N PHE A 7 -34.10 -6.47 -20.74
CA PHE A 7 -33.54 -7.47 -19.86
C PHE A 7 -31.99 -7.43 -19.91
N PHE A 8 -31.39 -7.38 -21.10
CA PHE A 8 -29.95 -7.24 -21.28
C PHE A 8 -29.42 -5.89 -20.78
N SER A 9 -30.18 -4.80 -20.94
CA SER A 9 -29.82 -3.48 -20.39
C SER A 9 -29.82 -3.48 -18.86
N LYS A 10 -30.80 -4.14 -18.21
CA LYS A 10 -30.83 -4.29 -16.75
C LYS A 10 -29.74 -5.23 -16.21
N PHE A 11 -29.37 -6.26 -16.97
CA PHE A 11 -28.25 -7.15 -16.61
C PHE A 11 -26.92 -6.41 -16.73
N LYS A 12 -26.71 -5.64 -17.80
CA LYS A 12 -25.53 -4.84 -18.02
C LYS A 12 -25.39 -3.71 -16.99
N LEU A 13 -26.49 -3.06 -16.63
CA LEU A 13 -26.51 -2.07 -15.55
C LEU A 13 -26.22 -2.70 -14.18
N LYS A 14 -26.70 -3.93 -13.89
CA LYS A 14 -26.37 -4.66 -12.66
C LYS A 14 -24.93 -5.16 -12.65
N GLU A 15 -24.37 -5.58 -13.79
CA GLU A 15 -22.95 -5.91 -13.90
C GLU A 15 -22.07 -4.67 -13.76
N GLU A 16 -22.46 -3.54 -14.36
CA GLU A 16 -21.76 -2.27 -14.22
C GLU A 16 -21.88 -1.69 -12.79
N GLU A 17 -23.00 -1.87 -12.12
CA GLU A 17 -23.22 -1.54 -10.71
C GLU A 17 -22.43 -2.49 -9.79
N TYR A 18 -22.41 -3.81 -10.08
CA TYR A 18 -21.64 -4.81 -9.36
C TYR A 18 -20.11 -4.61 -9.53
N MET A 19 -19.67 -4.14 -10.69
CA MET A 19 -18.26 -3.77 -10.95
C MET A 19 -17.88 -2.41 -10.33
N LYS A 20 -18.87 -1.56 -10.03
CA LYS A 20 -18.63 -0.25 -9.37
C LYS A 20 -18.45 -0.34 -7.84
N ASP A 21 -18.95 -1.39 -7.21
CA ASP A 21 -18.99 -1.51 -5.74
C ASP A 21 -17.90 -2.39 -5.13
N ASN A 22 -17.05 -3.04 -5.95
CA ASN A 22 -15.98 -3.89 -5.44
C ASN A 22 -14.73 -3.06 -5.16
N ALA A 23 -14.53 -2.73 -3.89
CA ALA A 23 -13.30 -2.09 -3.41
C ALA A 23 -12.08 -2.98 -3.72
N LYS A 24 -10.96 -2.38 -4.14
CA LYS A 24 -9.70 -3.12 -4.32
C LYS A 24 -8.96 -3.30 -3.00
N ILE A 25 -8.39 -4.48 -2.82
CA ILE A 25 -7.59 -4.83 -1.65
C ILE A 25 -6.11 -4.91 -2.05
N GLU A 26 -5.30 -4.04 -1.45
CA GLU A 26 -3.86 -4.08 -1.51
C GLU A 26 -3.30 -4.70 -0.22
N ILE A 27 -2.40 -5.69 -0.34
CA ILE A 27 -1.75 -6.33 0.80
C ILE A 27 -0.33 -5.79 0.95
N CYS A 28 -0.02 -5.25 2.13
CA CYS A 28 1.32 -4.87 2.54
C CYS A 28 2.11 -6.11 2.96
N LEU A 29 3.33 -6.27 2.45
CA LEU A 29 4.16 -7.45 2.69
C LEU A 29 5.64 -7.20 2.34
N GLU A 30 6.55 -8.12 2.75
CA GLU A 30 7.99 -7.90 2.60
C GLU A 30 8.78 -9.08 1.99
N ASP A 31 8.13 -10.16 1.58
CA ASP A 31 8.82 -11.33 1.05
C ASP A 31 8.06 -12.01 -0.11
N VAL A 32 8.78 -12.81 -0.89
CA VAL A 32 8.25 -13.49 -2.09
C VAL A 32 7.13 -14.47 -1.75
N GLU A 33 7.28 -15.22 -0.66
CA GLU A 33 6.27 -16.20 -0.23
C GLU A 33 4.95 -15.51 0.11
N SER A 34 5.04 -14.34 0.75
CA SER A 34 3.89 -13.49 1.07
C SER A 34 3.20 -12.96 -0.20
N VAL A 35 3.95 -12.57 -1.25
CA VAL A 35 3.36 -12.17 -2.54
C VAL A 35 2.56 -13.33 -3.15
N ILE A 36 3.12 -14.55 -3.17
CA ILE A 36 2.44 -15.74 -3.68
C ILE A 36 1.16 -16.05 -2.88
N ARG A 37 1.21 -15.93 -1.55
CA ARG A 37 0.05 -16.14 -0.67
C ARG A 37 -1.02 -15.07 -0.84
N ALA A 38 -0.64 -13.82 -1.05
CA ALA A 38 -1.58 -12.73 -1.31
C ALA A 38 -2.33 -12.94 -2.64
N GLU A 39 -1.61 -13.32 -3.72
CA GLU A 39 -2.23 -13.67 -5.00
C GLU A 39 -3.20 -14.85 -4.87
N LYS A 40 -2.78 -15.94 -4.22
CA LYS A 40 -3.65 -17.11 -3.95
C LYS A 40 -4.86 -16.77 -3.09
N GLY A 41 -4.72 -15.80 -2.19
CA GLY A 41 -5.80 -15.27 -1.37
C GLY A 41 -6.80 -14.39 -2.14
N GLY A 42 -6.48 -14.01 -3.38
CA GLY A 42 -7.34 -13.20 -4.24
C GLY A 42 -7.18 -11.70 -4.04
N ALA A 43 -6.06 -11.23 -3.48
CA ALA A 43 -5.75 -9.81 -3.41
C ALA A 43 -5.68 -9.19 -4.82
N ASP A 44 -6.08 -7.92 -4.95
CA ASP A 44 -6.04 -7.22 -6.24
C ASP A 44 -4.65 -6.66 -6.54
N ARG A 45 -3.87 -6.36 -5.48
CA ARG A 45 -2.53 -5.76 -5.57
C ARG A 45 -1.74 -6.06 -4.29
N VAL A 46 -0.43 -5.97 -4.39
CA VAL A 46 0.46 -5.95 -3.24
C VAL A 46 1.32 -4.69 -3.23
N GLU A 47 1.65 -4.21 -2.04
CA GLU A 47 2.74 -3.28 -1.80
C GLU A 47 3.93 -4.08 -1.28
N LEU A 48 4.98 -4.20 -2.09
CA LEU A 48 6.20 -4.90 -1.71
C LEU A 48 7.17 -3.94 -1.02
N CYS A 49 7.47 -4.25 0.22
CA CYS A 49 8.40 -3.53 1.08
C CYS A 49 9.58 -4.42 1.48
N ALA A 50 10.47 -3.88 2.25
CA ALA A 50 11.33 -4.56 3.22
C ALA A 50 11.11 -3.89 4.57
N ASP A 51 11.55 -4.56 5.64
CA ASP A 51 11.65 -3.97 6.97
C ASP A 51 10.35 -3.27 7.45
N LEU A 52 9.26 -4.03 7.42
CA LEU A 52 7.94 -3.54 7.89
C LEU A 52 7.97 -3.14 9.37
N PHE A 53 8.97 -3.59 10.11
CA PHE A 53 9.22 -3.17 11.48
C PHE A 53 9.50 -1.66 11.56
N GLU A 54 10.21 -1.09 10.57
CA GLU A 54 10.47 0.35 10.42
C GLU A 54 9.34 1.07 9.66
N GLY A 55 8.24 0.38 9.38
CA GLY A 55 7.12 0.90 8.60
C GLY A 55 7.26 0.73 7.09
N GLY A 56 8.17 -0.11 6.66
CA GLY A 56 8.44 -0.44 5.25
C GLY A 56 9.52 0.45 4.62
N THR A 57 10.55 -0.17 4.07
CA THR A 57 11.62 0.46 3.27
C THR A 57 11.66 -0.15 1.88
N THR A 58 12.55 0.35 1.00
CA THR A 58 12.74 -0.18 -0.36
C THR A 58 13.15 -1.66 -0.30
N PRO A 59 12.43 -2.57 -0.96
CA PRO A 59 12.80 -3.98 -1.01
C PRO A 59 14.04 -4.20 -1.88
N SER A 60 14.72 -5.33 -1.69
CA SER A 60 15.80 -5.67 -2.62
C SER A 60 15.24 -5.92 -4.03
N LEU A 61 16.01 -5.53 -5.05
CA LEU A 61 15.65 -5.82 -6.45
C LEU A 61 15.52 -7.33 -6.70
N GLY A 62 16.32 -8.15 -6.01
CA GLY A 62 16.25 -9.62 -6.08
C GLY A 62 14.91 -10.16 -5.57
N THR A 63 14.39 -9.63 -4.47
CA THR A 63 13.05 -9.97 -3.96
C THR A 63 11.98 -9.64 -4.99
N PHE A 64 12.01 -8.43 -5.56
CA PHE A 64 11.07 -7.99 -6.58
C PHE A 64 11.09 -8.88 -7.83
N ILE A 65 12.27 -9.09 -8.43
CA ILE A 65 12.43 -9.92 -9.64
C ILE A 65 11.92 -11.34 -9.40
N THR A 66 12.19 -11.91 -8.22
CA THR A 66 11.74 -13.25 -7.88
C THR A 66 10.22 -13.30 -7.70
N ALA A 67 9.63 -12.32 -7.00
CA ALA A 67 8.18 -12.20 -6.88
C ALA A 67 7.50 -12.10 -8.26
N ARG A 68 8.04 -11.26 -9.16
CA ARG A 68 7.52 -11.09 -10.53
C ARG A 68 7.59 -12.38 -11.38
N ARG A 69 8.59 -13.23 -11.15
CA ARG A 69 8.69 -14.54 -11.85
C ARG A 69 7.65 -15.56 -11.39
N HIS A 70 7.19 -15.46 -10.15
CA HIS A 70 6.30 -16.44 -9.53
C HIS A 70 4.84 -16.00 -9.48
N THR A 71 4.53 -14.74 -9.80
CA THR A 71 3.17 -14.18 -9.69
C THR A 71 2.85 -13.26 -10.85
N THR A 72 1.56 -13.06 -11.10
CA THR A 72 1.01 -12.11 -12.07
C THR A 72 0.30 -10.93 -11.40
N ILE A 73 0.18 -10.97 -10.08
CA ILE A 73 -0.47 -9.90 -9.30
C ILE A 73 0.21 -8.55 -9.55
N THR A 74 -0.56 -7.48 -9.49
CA THR A 74 -0.04 -6.11 -9.51
C THR A 74 0.88 -5.86 -8.31
N ILE A 75 2.13 -5.42 -8.57
CA ILE A 75 3.12 -5.12 -7.53
C ILE A 75 3.45 -3.63 -7.56
N ASN A 76 3.04 -2.92 -6.52
CA ASN A 76 3.57 -1.59 -6.20
C ASN A 76 4.78 -1.76 -5.29
N THR A 77 5.86 -1.01 -5.57
CA THR A 77 7.13 -1.16 -4.85
C THR A 77 7.42 0.07 -4.01
N MET A 78 7.74 -0.14 -2.73
CA MET A 78 8.13 0.91 -1.81
C MET A 78 9.46 1.55 -2.24
N ILE A 79 9.51 2.87 -2.27
CA ILE A 79 10.71 3.70 -2.46
C ILE A 79 10.90 4.56 -1.22
N ARG A 80 11.59 4.00 -0.25
CA ARG A 80 11.91 4.64 1.04
C ARG A 80 13.27 4.14 1.51
N PRO A 81 14.31 4.97 1.45
CA PRO A 81 15.70 4.51 1.64
C PRO A 81 16.03 4.12 3.09
N ARG A 82 15.26 4.58 4.05
CA ARG A 82 15.43 4.31 5.49
C ARG A 82 14.15 4.50 6.29
N GLY A 83 14.13 4.00 7.51
CA GLY A 83 13.16 4.35 8.55
C GLY A 83 13.29 5.81 9.02
N GLY A 84 12.52 6.16 10.04
CA GLY A 84 12.48 7.52 10.60
C GLY A 84 11.61 8.48 9.77
N ASP A 85 12.01 9.74 9.68
CA ASP A 85 11.27 10.82 9.03
C ASP A 85 11.24 10.70 7.48
N PHE A 86 10.64 11.70 6.84
CA PHE A 86 10.47 11.76 5.39
C PHE A 86 11.17 12.98 4.76
N CYS A 87 12.13 13.58 5.49
CA CYS A 87 13.00 14.65 5.01
C CYS A 87 14.36 14.06 4.61
N TYR A 88 14.55 13.82 3.33
CA TYR A 88 15.75 13.14 2.82
C TYR A 88 16.83 14.12 2.42
N SER A 89 18.11 13.71 2.61
CA SER A 89 19.26 14.40 2.04
C SER A 89 19.29 14.27 0.50
N ASP A 90 20.16 15.03 -0.16
CA ASP A 90 20.30 14.95 -1.62
C ASP A 90 20.78 13.57 -2.09
N VAL A 91 21.68 12.93 -1.35
CA VAL A 91 22.19 11.59 -1.67
C VAL A 91 21.15 10.49 -1.42
N GLU A 92 20.32 10.62 -0.41
CA GLU A 92 19.19 9.72 -0.19
C GLU A 92 18.14 9.85 -1.31
N PHE A 93 17.88 11.08 -1.73
CA PHE A 93 16.97 11.34 -2.84
C PHE A 93 17.52 10.83 -4.17
N GLU A 94 18.82 10.93 -4.41
CA GLU A 94 19.47 10.31 -5.58
C GLU A 94 19.27 8.79 -5.58
N ALA A 95 19.48 8.12 -4.43
CA ALA A 95 19.20 6.68 -4.30
C ALA A 95 17.74 6.34 -4.60
N MET A 96 16.78 7.13 -4.12
CA MET A 96 15.36 6.93 -4.43
C MET A 96 15.09 7.00 -5.94
N LEU A 97 15.71 7.92 -6.68
CA LEU A 97 15.54 8.01 -8.14
C LEU A 97 16.15 6.81 -8.88
N GLU A 98 17.28 6.29 -8.43
CA GLU A 98 17.87 5.07 -9.00
C GLU A 98 17.00 3.84 -8.73
N ASP A 99 16.42 3.72 -7.53
CA ASP A 99 15.46 2.66 -7.19
C ASP A 99 14.23 2.72 -8.11
N VAL A 100 13.64 3.90 -8.33
CA VAL A 100 12.50 4.07 -9.26
C VAL A 100 12.84 3.56 -10.65
N LYS A 101 14.01 3.93 -11.19
CA LYS A 101 14.47 3.48 -12.52
C LYS A 101 14.63 1.97 -12.55
N ALA A 102 15.32 1.40 -11.55
CA ALA A 102 15.58 -0.03 -11.47
C ALA A 102 14.29 -0.86 -11.42
N PHE A 103 13.34 -0.50 -10.57
CA PHE A 103 12.06 -1.22 -10.47
C PHE A 103 11.20 -1.07 -11.74
N LYS A 104 11.17 0.12 -12.34
CA LYS A 104 10.49 0.36 -13.61
C LYS A 104 11.06 -0.50 -14.73
N GLU A 105 12.38 -0.57 -14.88
CA GLU A 105 13.06 -1.41 -15.87
C GLU A 105 12.77 -2.90 -15.69
N HIS A 106 12.52 -3.34 -14.45
CA HIS A 106 12.23 -4.74 -14.15
C HIS A 106 10.73 -5.07 -14.07
N GLY A 107 9.85 -4.13 -14.47
CA GLY A 107 8.42 -4.38 -14.66
C GLY A 107 7.57 -4.21 -13.39
N ALA A 108 7.89 -3.24 -12.54
CA ALA A 108 6.98 -2.79 -11.49
C ALA A 108 5.71 -2.19 -12.11
N ASP A 109 4.57 -2.38 -11.47
CA ASP A 109 3.29 -1.81 -11.88
C ASP A 109 3.05 -0.43 -11.27
N GLY A 110 3.66 -0.17 -10.12
CA GLY A 110 3.58 1.10 -9.43
C GLY A 110 4.72 1.35 -8.45
N ILE A 111 4.84 2.61 -8.06
CA ILE A 111 5.82 3.12 -7.10
C ILE A 111 5.08 3.74 -5.92
N VAL A 112 5.58 3.47 -4.72
CA VAL A 112 5.06 4.04 -3.48
C VAL A 112 6.16 4.87 -2.82
N PHE A 113 5.90 6.14 -2.56
CA PHE A 113 6.89 7.06 -1.98
C PHE A 113 6.23 8.14 -1.13
N GLY A 114 7.02 8.95 -0.44
CA GLY A 114 6.56 10.16 0.25
C GLY A 114 7.73 11.00 0.74
N ILE A 115 7.68 12.30 0.47
CA ILE A 115 8.74 13.26 0.80
C ILE A 115 8.11 14.51 1.39
N LEU A 116 8.63 14.93 2.54
CA LEU A 116 8.19 16.14 3.23
C LEU A 116 9.35 17.14 3.36
N ASN A 117 9.01 18.41 3.40
CA ASN A 117 9.89 19.49 3.82
C ASN A 117 10.06 19.49 5.35
N ILE A 118 11.07 20.18 5.84
CA ILE A 118 11.35 20.33 7.28
C ILE A 118 10.15 20.90 8.06
N ASP A 119 9.32 21.71 7.42
CA ASP A 119 8.12 22.31 8.02
C ASP A 119 6.89 21.42 7.97
N GLY A 120 7.01 20.18 7.45
CA GLY A 120 5.93 19.19 7.32
C GLY A 120 5.03 19.40 6.10
N THR A 121 5.35 20.29 5.17
CA THR A 121 4.65 20.40 3.89
C THR A 121 5.16 19.36 2.88
N ILE A 122 4.38 19.09 1.83
CA ILE A 122 4.81 18.22 0.73
C ILE A 122 6.01 18.85 0.02
N ASP A 123 7.13 18.10 -0.14
CA ASP A 123 8.21 18.51 -1.03
C ASP A 123 7.78 18.34 -2.49
N LYS A 124 7.17 19.36 -3.05
CA LYS A 124 6.61 19.33 -4.41
C LYS A 124 7.67 19.18 -5.50
N GLU A 125 8.87 19.73 -5.28
CA GLU A 125 9.95 19.67 -6.27
C GLU A 125 10.45 18.22 -6.43
N ARG A 126 10.86 17.61 -5.33
CA ARG A 126 11.35 16.23 -5.34
C ARG A 126 10.25 15.23 -5.67
N SER A 127 9.02 15.45 -5.18
CA SER A 127 7.88 14.60 -5.51
C SER A 127 7.59 14.60 -7.02
N ARG A 128 7.64 15.75 -7.69
CA ARG A 128 7.48 15.85 -9.13
C ARG A 128 8.53 15.02 -9.88
N ARG A 129 9.79 15.07 -9.46
CA ARG A 129 10.88 14.31 -10.08
C ARG A 129 10.69 12.80 -9.94
N ILE A 130 10.22 12.31 -8.77
CA ILE A 130 9.86 10.89 -8.59
C ILE A 130 8.72 10.51 -9.53
N ILE A 131 7.66 11.32 -9.57
CA ILE A 131 6.49 11.05 -10.43
C ILE A 131 6.90 10.99 -11.91
N GLU A 132 7.68 11.94 -12.39
CA GLU A 132 8.18 11.98 -13.78
C GLU A 132 9.04 10.76 -14.10
N ALA A 133 9.94 10.35 -13.19
CA ALA A 133 10.77 9.15 -13.37
C ALA A 133 9.92 7.87 -13.39
N ALA A 134 8.88 7.80 -12.56
CA ALA A 134 8.00 6.65 -12.45
C ALA A 134 7.09 6.48 -13.67
N ARG A 135 6.55 7.56 -14.26
CA ARG A 135 5.57 7.47 -15.34
C ARG A 135 6.05 6.58 -16.50
N PRO A 136 5.17 5.71 -17.07
CA PRO A 136 3.71 5.64 -16.90
C PRO A 136 3.22 4.76 -15.73
N LEU A 137 4.09 4.30 -14.83
CA LEU A 137 3.68 3.49 -13.67
C LEU A 137 2.69 4.25 -12.78
N SER A 138 1.85 3.50 -12.05
CA SER A 138 0.99 4.07 -10.99
C SER A 138 1.84 4.62 -9.85
N VAL A 139 1.43 5.75 -9.29
CA VAL A 139 2.15 6.43 -8.21
C VAL A 139 1.28 6.59 -6.98
N THR A 140 1.74 6.07 -5.86
CA THR A 140 1.10 6.20 -4.56
C THR A 140 1.96 7.06 -3.64
N PHE A 141 1.35 8.05 -2.98
CA PHE A 141 1.98 8.75 -1.88
C PHE A 141 1.62 8.03 -0.57
N HIS A 142 2.62 7.53 0.15
CA HIS A 142 2.41 6.73 1.35
C HIS A 142 2.08 7.56 2.60
N ARG A 143 2.11 6.93 3.78
CA ARG A 143 1.74 7.53 5.07
C ARG A 143 2.62 8.71 5.53
N ALA A 144 3.62 9.16 4.78
CA ALA A 144 4.18 10.50 4.97
C ALA A 144 3.09 11.58 4.93
N PHE A 145 1.99 11.31 4.21
CA PHE A 145 0.79 12.15 4.23
C PHE A 145 0.24 12.35 5.64
N ASP A 146 0.17 11.28 6.46
CA ASP A 146 -0.31 11.35 7.84
C ASP A 146 0.59 12.19 8.76
N MET A 147 1.86 12.37 8.37
CA MET A 147 2.85 13.20 9.07
C MET A 147 2.93 14.63 8.54
N SER A 148 2.14 14.96 7.53
CA SER A 148 2.12 16.31 6.97
C SER A 148 1.40 17.30 7.89
N LYS A 149 1.80 18.56 7.80
CA LYS A 149 1.34 19.66 8.65
C LYS A 149 -0.17 19.93 8.52
N ASP A 150 -0.72 19.76 7.31
CA ASP A 150 -2.13 19.99 6.98
C ASP A 150 -2.57 18.97 5.93
N LEU A 151 -3.41 18.02 6.32
CA LEU A 151 -3.89 16.95 5.45
C LEU A 151 -4.66 17.45 4.23
N PHE A 152 -5.46 18.49 4.41
CA PHE A 152 -6.32 18.99 3.33
C PHE A 152 -5.55 19.83 2.32
N GLN A 153 -4.54 20.59 2.77
CA GLN A 153 -3.62 21.28 1.86
C GLN A 153 -2.75 20.26 1.13
N SER A 154 -2.23 19.25 1.86
CA SER A 154 -1.43 18.17 1.27
C SER A 154 -2.21 17.36 0.23
N LEU A 155 -3.52 17.15 0.44
CA LEU A 155 -4.39 16.53 -0.55
C LEU A 155 -4.40 17.32 -1.87
N GLU A 156 -4.64 18.63 -1.81
CA GLU A 156 -4.65 19.48 -3.02
C GLU A 156 -3.26 19.52 -3.69
N ASP A 157 -2.19 19.60 -2.91
CA ASP A 157 -0.82 19.57 -3.41
C ASP A 157 -0.50 18.29 -4.19
N LEU A 158 -0.96 17.12 -3.70
CA LEU A 158 -0.76 15.82 -4.35
C LEU A 158 -1.65 15.64 -5.58
N ILE A 159 -2.87 16.20 -5.57
CA ILE A 159 -3.73 16.26 -6.76
C ILE A 159 -3.05 17.08 -7.86
N ASP A 160 -2.52 18.26 -7.54
CA ASP A 160 -1.84 19.14 -8.48
C ASP A 160 -0.56 18.51 -9.06
N LEU A 161 0.10 17.65 -8.29
CA LEU A 161 1.27 16.88 -8.72
C LEU A 161 0.91 15.69 -9.63
N GLY A 162 -0.37 15.30 -9.68
CA GLY A 162 -0.84 14.18 -10.47
C GLY A 162 -0.49 12.82 -9.87
N VAL A 163 -0.49 12.69 -8.53
CA VAL A 163 -0.40 11.42 -7.82
C VAL A 163 -1.70 10.65 -8.03
N ASP A 164 -1.63 9.33 -8.23
CA ASP A 164 -2.82 8.52 -8.50
C ASP A 164 -3.57 8.14 -7.21
N ARG A 165 -2.83 8.04 -6.08
CA ARG A 165 -3.35 7.47 -4.83
C ARG A 165 -2.63 8.01 -3.60
N ILE A 166 -3.36 8.18 -2.51
CA ILE A 166 -2.82 8.50 -1.18
C ILE A 166 -3.16 7.37 -0.23
N LEU A 167 -2.14 6.74 0.38
CA LEU A 167 -2.29 5.82 1.49
C LEU A 167 -2.29 6.61 2.79
N THR A 168 -3.35 6.49 3.59
CA THR A 168 -3.51 7.29 4.82
C THR A 168 -4.37 6.59 5.86
N SER A 169 -4.11 6.88 7.13
CA SER A 169 -4.98 6.56 8.26
C SER A 169 -5.84 7.75 8.72
N GLY A 170 -5.86 8.84 7.93
CA GLY A 170 -6.57 10.08 8.28
C GLY A 170 -5.79 10.97 9.25
N GLY A 171 -4.45 10.86 9.28
CA GLY A 171 -3.58 11.63 10.18
C GLY A 171 -3.59 11.14 11.61
N GLU A 172 -4.06 9.93 11.86
CA GLU A 172 -4.16 9.31 13.18
C GLU A 172 -3.38 7.98 13.22
N PRO A 173 -3.11 7.40 14.40
CA PRO A 173 -2.39 6.13 14.51
C PRO A 173 -3.03 4.99 13.72
N THR A 174 -4.37 4.92 13.69
CA THR A 174 -5.13 3.89 12.96
C THR A 174 -6.30 4.49 12.18
N VAL A 175 -6.77 3.73 11.17
CA VAL A 175 -7.98 4.11 10.38
C VAL A 175 -9.23 4.28 11.23
N MET A 176 -9.32 3.58 12.37
CA MET A 176 -10.49 3.69 13.25
C MET A 176 -10.49 5.00 14.02
N GLU A 177 -9.33 5.48 14.44
CA GLU A 177 -9.16 6.79 15.06
C GLU A 177 -9.35 7.92 14.04
N GLY A 178 -8.83 7.73 12.81
CA GLY A 178 -8.90 8.72 11.74
C GLY A 178 -10.16 8.68 10.86
N ILE A 179 -11.18 7.88 11.22
CA ILE A 179 -12.33 7.60 10.35
C ILE A 179 -13.06 8.88 9.89
N MET A 180 -13.20 9.88 10.75
CA MET A 180 -13.85 11.14 10.43
C MET A 180 -13.05 11.97 9.40
N ASN A 181 -11.72 11.92 9.48
CA ASN A 181 -10.86 12.59 8.49
C ASN A 181 -10.86 11.81 7.18
N LEU A 182 -10.87 10.47 7.23
CA LEU A 182 -10.95 9.62 6.04
C LEU A 182 -12.24 9.89 5.25
N GLU A 183 -13.40 9.99 5.92
CA GLU A 183 -14.68 10.36 5.29
C GLU A 183 -14.58 11.70 4.54
N LYS A 184 -14.03 12.73 5.20
CA LYS A 184 -13.83 14.06 4.61
C LYS A 184 -12.82 14.07 3.46
N LEU A 185 -11.74 13.30 3.59
CA LEU A 185 -10.72 13.17 2.54
C LEU A 185 -11.30 12.52 1.29
N VAL A 186 -12.07 11.44 1.44
CA VAL A 186 -12.76 10.77 0.31
C VAL A 186 -13.75 11.70 -0.35
N GLU A 187 -14.58 12.41 0.43
CA GLU A 187 -15.53 13.38 -0.09
C GLU A 187 -14.83 14.50 -0.86
N LYS A 188 -13.79 15.10 -0.27
CA LYS A 188 -13.05 16.20 -0.88
C LYS A 188 -12.22 15.77 -2.10
N ALA A 189 -11.64 14.58 -2.07
CA ALA A 189 -10.90 14.02 -3.20
C ALA A 189 -11.80 13.80 -4.43
N GLY A 190 -13.02 13.30 -4.23
CA GLY A 190 -13.91 12.90 -5.31
C GLY A 190 -13.25 11.91 -6.26
N ASP A 191 -13.27 12.20 -7.55
CA ASP A 191 -12.61 11.38 -8.58
C ASP A 191 -11.23 11.91 -8.98
N ARG A 192 -10.70 12.95 -8.30
CA ARG A 192 -9.42 13.58 -8.66
C ARG A 192 -8.19 12.76 -8.24
N ILE A 193 -8.32 12.00 -7.15
CA ILE A 193 -7.27 11.14 -6.59
C ILE A 193 -7.92 10.04 -5.75
N ILE A 194 -7.30 8.87 -5.65
CA ILE A 194 -7.80 7.78 -4.82
C ILE A 194 -7.29 7.96 -3.38
N ILE A 195 -8.21 8.02 -2.42
CA ILE A 195 -7.89 7.87 -1.00
C ILE A 195 -7.96 6.38 -0.66
N MET A 196 -6.87 5.83 -0.18
CA MET A 196 -6.73 4.43 0.20
C MET A 196 -6.48 4.33 1.71
N PRO A 197 -7.50 4.04 2.53
CA PRO A 197 -7.30 3.83 3.96
C PRO A 197 -6.35 2.66 4.24
N GLY A 198 -5.45 2.85 5.19
CA GLY A 198 -4.52 1.81 5.66
C GLY A 198 -4.04 2.07 7.08
N CYS A 199 -3.49 1.04 7.71
CA CYS A 199 -3.08 0.94 9.09
C CYS A 199 -4.22 0.57 10.07
N GLY A 200 -4.13 -0.63 10.63
CA GLY A 200 -5.08 -1.13 11.62
C GLY A 200 -6.38 -1.68 11.02
N ILE A 201 -6.43 -1.98 9.73
CA ILE A 201 -7.55 -2.71 9.11
C ILE A 201 -7.40 -4.19 9.44
N THR A 202 -8.50 -4.78 9.91
CA THR A 202 -8.61 -6.20 10.27
C THR A 202 -9.90 -6.78 9.72
N GLU A 203 -10.02 -8.10 9.75
CA GLU A 203 -11.24 -8.79 9.33
C GLU A 203 -12.47 -8.38 10.15
N SER A 204 -12.28 -7.94 11.39
CA SER A 204 -13.36 -7.54 12.30
C SER A 204 -13.87 -6.11 12.05
N ASN A 205 -13.01 -5.18 11.61
CA ASN A 205 -13.40 -3.78 11.42
C ASN A 205 -13.62 -3.38 9.96
N PHE A 206 -13.20 -4.21 9.00
CA PHE A 206 -13.20 -3.86 7.58
C PHE A 206 -14.59 -3.49 7.05
N SER A 207 -15.61 -4.30 7.34
CA SER A 207 -16.99 -4.02 6.85
C SER A 207 -17.50 -2.69 7.37
N TYR A 208 -17.28 -2.40 8.67
CA TYR A 208 -17.67 -1.12 9.25
C TYR A 208 -16.92 0.05 8.61
N LEU A 209 -15.60 -0.09 8.42
CA LEU A 209 -14.79 0.94 7.79
C LEU A 209 -15.24 1.19 6.34
N LYS A 210 -15.49 0.13 5.58
CA LYS A 210 -15.95 0.20 4.19
C LYS A 210 -17.29 0.94 4.08
N ASP A 211 -18.25 0.59 4.92
CA ASP A 211 -19.58 1.20 4.91
C ASP A 211 -19.54 2.70 5.27
N ARG A 212 -18.61 3.09 6.14
CA ARG A 212 -18.46 4.48 6.59
C ARG A 212 -17.67 5.33 5.60
N VAL A 213 -16.46 4.88 5.24
CA VAL A 213 -15.51 5.68 4.45
C VAL A 213 -15.81 5.63 2.95
N LYS A 214 -16.34 4.50 2.44
CA LYS A 214 -16.68 4.28 1.02
C LYS A 214 -15.50 4.57 0.08
N ALA A 215 -14.28 4.22 0.50
CA ALA A 215 -13.10 4.33 -0.34
C ALA A 215 -13.11 3.25 -1.44
N LYS A 216 -12.47 3.55 -2.58
CA LYS A 216 -12.36 2.62 -3.72
C LYS A 216 -11.31 1.54 -3.52
N GLU A 217 -10.33 1.77 -2.63
CA GLU A 217 -9.20 0.88 -2.37
C GLU A 217 -8.87 0.87 -0.88
N TYR A 218 -8.36 -0.26 -0.37
CA TYR A 218 -7.96 -0.43 1.04
C TYR A 218 -6.63 -1.15 1.12
N HIS A 219 -5.77 -0.69 2.01
CA HIS A 219 -4.43 -1.22 2.25
C HIS A 219 -4.40 -1.98 3.58
N VAL A 220 -4.04 -3.26 3.54
CA VAL A 220 -4.19 -4.18 4.67
C VAL A 220 -2.90 -4.96 4.92
N TYR A 221 -2.53 -5.12 6.20
CA TYR A 221 -1.45 -5.98 6.66
C TYR A 221 -2.02 -7.19 7.39
N LEU A 222 -1.78 -8.39 6.89
CA LEU A 222 -2.38 -9.65 7.37
C LEU A 222 -1.30 -10.70 7.70
N PRO A 223 -0.48 -10.47 8.73
CA PRO A 223 0.62 -11.35 9.10
C PRO A 223 0.12 -12.66 9.69
N LYS A 224 0.94 -13.71 9.48
CA LYS A 224 0.88 -15.00 10.15
C LYS A 224 2.28 -15.40 10.59
N GLU A 225 2.45 -15.64 11.87
CA GLU A 225 3.69 -16.16 12.42
C GLU A 225 3.78 -17.67 12.17
N GLU A 226 4.91 -18.12 11.69
CA GLU A 226 5.22 -19.53 11.47
C GLU A 226 6.52 -19.90 12.18
N VAL A 227 6.55 -21.09 12.80
CA VAL A 227 7.76 -21.57 13.45
C VAL A 227 8.80 -21.89 12.40
N SER A 228 10.02 -21.39 12.58
CA SER A 228 11.15 -21.69 11.71
C SER A 228 11.41 -23.20 11.62
N LYS A 229 11.76 -23.67 10.42
CA LYS A 229 12.20 -25.05 10.19
C LYS A 229 13.63 -25.33 10.70
N MET A 230 14.33 -24.30 11.16
CA MET A 230 15.69 -24.46 11.69
C MET A 230 15.66 -25.26 13.00
N GLU A 231 16.39 -26.36 13.05
CA GLU A 231 16.43 -27.26 14.22
C GLU A 231 17.40 -26.74 15.28
N TRP A 232 18.57 -26.24 14.86
CA TRP A 232 19.55 -25.65 15.77
C TRP A 232 19.10 -24.28 16.25
N ARG A 233 18.89 -24.09 17.56
CA ARG A 233 18.34 -22.88 18.16
C ARG A 233 19.15 -22.39 19.34
N PRO A 234 20.21 -21.57 19.14
CA PRO A 234 20.92 -20.94 20.24
C PRO A 234 20.03 -19.92 20.95
N GLY A 235 19.69 -20.23 22.22
CA GLY A 235 18.68 -19.44 22.97
C GLY A 235 19.16 -18.10 23.54
N HIS A 236 20.41 -17.71 23.28
CA HIS A 236 21.03 -16.49 23.86
C HIS A 236 21.54 -15.51 22.83
N ILE A 237 21.33 -15.77 21.53
CA ILE A 237 21.76 -14.92 20.42
C ILE A 237 20.53 -14.32 19.75
N TYR A 238 20.54 -12.98 19.58
CA TYR A 238 19.51 -12.23 18.91
C TYR A 238 20.14 -11.34 17.84
N MET A 239 19.77 -11.53 16.57
CA MET A 239 20.30 -10.74 15.46
C MET A 239 19.73 -9.33 15.43
N GLY A 240 18.46 -9.14 15.86
CA GLY A 240 17.78 -7.86 15.97
C GLY A 240 18.28 -6.93 17.08
N GLY A 241 19.41 -7.25 17.72
CA GLY A 241 20.06 -6.38 18.71
C GLY A 241 19.16 -6.04 19.89
N MET A 242 18.93 -4.74 20.13
CA MET A 242 18.14 -4.26 21.27
C MET A 242 16.68 -4.70 21.26
N LEU A 243 16.09 -4.97 20.10
CA LEU A 243 14.69 -5.32 19.94
C LEU A 243 14.39 -6.76 20.31
N ARG A 244 15.41 -7.65 20.27
CA ARG A 244 15.32 -9.07 20.62
C ARG A 244 14.09 -9.77 20.03
N GLN A 245 13.86 -9.55 18.73
CA GLN A 245 12.77 -10.22 18.01
C GLN A 245 12.93 -11.76 18.11
N PRO A 246 11.82 -12.52 18.10
CA PRO A 246 11.89 -13.98 18.12
C PRO A 246 12.62 -14.53 16.88
N GLU A 247 13.83 -15.03 17.06
CA GLU A 247 14.69 -15.49 15.95
C GLU A 247 14.16 -16.74 15.20
N PHE A 248 13.23 -17.48 15.83
CA PHE A 248 12.68 -18.73 15.28
C PHE A 248 11.20 -18.63 14.91
N GLN A 249 10.71 -17.41 14.75
CA GLN A 249 9.42 -17.10 14.15
C GLN A 249 9.65 -16.39 12.82
N ILE A 250 8.93 -16.82 11.80
CA ILE A 250 8.95 -16.21 10.47
C ILE A 250 7.55 -15.65 10.21
N VAL A 251 7.47 -14.41 9.76
CA VAL A 251 6.20 -13.77 9.48
C VAL A 251 5.97 -13.76 7.98
N HIS A 252 4.86 -14.36 7.56
CA HIS A 252 4.39 -14.29 6.18
C HIS A 252 2.96 -13.76 6.13
N THR A 253 2.51 -13.35 4.96
CA THR A 253 1.10 -13.06 4.73
C THR A 253 0.25 -14.33 4.87
N SER A 254 -0.90 -14.21 5.53
CA SER A 254 -1.88 -15.29 5.66
C SER A 254 -2.81 -15.32 4.45
N GLU A 255 -2.70 -16.36 3.61
CA GLU A 255 -3.62 -16.59 2.48
C GLU A 255 -5.08 -16.64 2.92
N GLU A 256 -5.37 -17.32 4.05
CA GLU A 256 -6.73 -17.45 4.60
C GLU A 256 -7.32 -16.09 5.01
N ARG A 257 -6.53 -15.26 5.69
CA ARG A 257 -6.96 -13.92 6.11
C ARG A 257 -7.18 -13.01 4.90
N VAL A 258 -6.33 -13.13 3.86
CA VAL A 258 -6.54 -12.41 2.60
C VAL A 258 -7.89 -12.81 1.98
N LYS A 259 -8.19 -14.10 1.86
CA LYS A 259 -9.51 -14.57 1.37
C LYS A 259 -10.66 -13.98 2.18
N THR A 260 -10.56 -13.99 3.51
CA THR A 260 -11.59 -13.46 4.40
C THR A 260 -11.86 -11.97 4.15
N ILE A 261 -10.82 -11.17 3.93
CA ILE A 261 -10.97 -9.74 3.61
C ILE A 261 -11.56 -9.56 2.20
N VAL A 262 -11.05 -10.29 1.23
CA VAL A 262 -11.52 -10.22 -0.18
C VAL A 262 -13.00 -10.59 -0.29
N GLU A 263 -13.49 -11.56 0.46
CA GLU A 263 -14.91 -11.93 0.50
C GLU A 263 -15.82 -10.85 1.09
N LYS A 264 -15.27 -9.87 1.80
CA LYS A 264 -16.01 -8.75 2.41
C LYS A 264 -15.97 -7.46 1.59
N LYS A 265 -15.22 -7.43 0.49
CA LYS A 265 -15.10 -6.24 -0.36
C LYS A 265 -16.32 -5.91 -1.22
#